data_b74d4f38d3569ae88385180bf4044eb4
#
_entry.id   b74d4f38d3569ae88385180bf4044eb4
#
_cell.length_a   1.000
_cell.length_b   1.000
_cell.length_c   1.000
_cell.angle_alpha   90.00
_cell.angle_beta   90.00
_cell.angle_gamma   90.00
#
_symmetry.space_group_name_H-M   'P 1'
#
loop_
_entity.id
_entity.type
_entity.pdbx_description
1 polymer ?
#
loop_
_entity_poly.entity_id
_entity_poly.type
_entity_poly.pdbx_seq_one_letter_code
_entity_poly.pdbx_strand_id
1 'polypeptide(L)'
;MPLGSFRTTRLGIKNDILPERGLGTIARGNRQKLGASPKTMGEGVGAKQSGIPQLLASNTLVLNGALFLGILALQLLLEDSSIDNNWFSLVLLMMALALLIKSADVFIEGAKGLAYRAGLPEVVIGLTIVSIGTSLPEILVTSTAAASAAGDKAIGDLAIGGIYGSILVQITLILGVVVAFRGVKVRPSWLKRDGFIMFSSIGLLTLFLFTGSGLSRVEGAILMSLYIAYIYWLLSHREEILEDELRGGERVERKLDRTTASYGFMVVTGLMLALFAAHHLVRVASDMAVTFNVPHAVIGTTVSGLGTSLPELTIAFLAAKRSQGVAIGTLIGSNITDPLLSIGLAALIHPLALTDASYALTAYIIIPATFVGTGVALLMMRSEYEFKRWEGVVLIMVYVVFLIALAAERTGILV
;
A
#
# COMPACT_ATOMS: atom_id res chain seq x y z
N MET A 1 -75.91 -5.84 17.97
CA MET A 1 -76.64 -4.91 17.07
C MET A 1 -75.64 -4.04 16.37
N PRO A 2 -75.82 -3.71 15.06
CA PRO A 2 -75.39 -4.62 13.99
C PRO A 2 -74.25 -3.99 13.14
N LEU A 3 -73.59 -4.85 12.46
CA LEU A 3 -72.75 -4.77 11.27
C LEU A 3 -73.11 -3.64 10.27
N GLY A 4 -72.12 -2.87 9.87
CA GLY A 4 -72.14 -1.95 8.73
C GLY A 4 -71.06 -2.30 7.71
N SER A 5 -71.50 -2.89 6.62
CA SER A 5 -70.71 -3.28 5.46
C SER A 5 -70.13 -2.06 4.74
N PHE A 6 -68.82 -2.07 4.44
CA PHE A 6 -68.25 -1.14 3.46
C PHE A 6 -67.94 -1.86 2.15
N ARG A 7 -68.59 -1.40 1.10
CA ARG A 7 -68.49 -1.80 -0.29
C ARG A 7 -67.11 -1.52 -0.84
N THR A 8 -66.54 -2.51 -1.48
CA THR A 8 -65.40 -2.39 -2.38
C THR A 8 -65.83 -1.73 -3.70
N THR A 9 -65.36 -0.56 -3.99
CA THR A 9 -65.51 0.06 -5.32
C THR A 9 -64.30 -0.35 -6.18
N ARG A 10 -64.54 -1.24 -7.17
CA ARG A 10 -63.61 -1.55 -8.25
C ARG A 10 -63.48 -0.33 -9.14
N LEU A 11 -62.29 0.29 -9.18
CA LEU A 11 -61.90 1.16 -10.29
C LEU A 11 -61.16 0.31 -11.33
N GLY A 12 -61.78 0.14 -12.47
CA GLY A 12 -61.22 -0.53 -13.62
C GLY A 12 -60.11 0.30 -14.24
N ILE A 13 -58.91 -0.25 -14.27
CA ILE A 13 -57.83 0.24 -15.14
C ILE A 13 -57.76 -0.71 -16.33
N LYS A 14 -58.11 -0.15 -17.50
CA LYS A 14 -57.94 -0.79 -18.79
C LYS A 14 -56.51 -1.19 -19.03
N ASN A 15 -56.26 -2.46 -19.32
CA ASN A 15 -55.03 -2.96 -19.93
C ASN A 15 -54.93 -2.41 -21.37
N ASP A 16 -54.14 -1.38 -21.55
CA ASP A 16 -53.64 -1.03 -22.88
C ASP A 16 -52.34 -1.80 -23.11
N ILE A 17 -52.46 -2.76 -23.98
CA ILE A 17 -51.39 -3.64 -24.49
C ILE A 17 -50.40 -2.77 -25.27
N LEU A 18 -49.23 -2.52 -24.71
CA LEU A 18 -48.09 -2.02 -25.46
C LEU A 18 -47.37 -3.19 -26.16
N PRO A 19 -47.01 -3.07 -27.45
CA PRO A 19 -46.44 -4.19 -28.19
C PRO A 19 -45.02 -4.51 -27.75
N GLU A 20 -44.75 -5.79 -27.44
CA GLU A 20 -43.45 -6.39 -27.20
C GLU A 20 -42.54 -6.39 -28.45
N ARG A 21 -42.24 -5.26 -29.05
CA ARG A 21 -41.26 -5.17 -30.16
C ARG A 21 -40.34 -3.97 -29.92
N GLY A 22 -39.27 -4.16 -29.19
CA GLY A 22 -38.26 -3.12 -29.07
C GLY A 22 -37.09 -3.38 -28.11
N LEU A 23 -37.25 -4.21 -27.07
CA LEU A 23 -36.21 -4.43 -26.09
C LEU A 23 -35.18 -5.51 -26.44
N GLY A 24 -35.51 -6.41 -27.38
CA GLY A 24 -34.61 -7.48 -27.83
C GLY A 24 -33.47 -7.03 -28.74
N THR A 25 -33.63 -5.93 -29.45
CA THR A 25 -32.68 -5.49 -30.49
C THR A 25 -31.60 -4.55 -29.93
N ILE A 26 -31.89 -3.80 -28.88
CA ILE A 26 -30.92 -2.91 -28.25
C ILE A 26 -29.94 -3.73 -27.39
N ALA A 27 -30.40 -4.79 -26.72
CA ALA A 27 -29.54 -5.69 -25.95
C ALA A 27 -28.63 -6.56 -26.84
N ARG A 28 -29.05 -6.92 -28.07
CA ARG A 28 -28.17 -7.65 -29.00
C ARG A 28 -27.15 -6.76 -29.72
N GLY A 29 -27.48 -5.51 -30.01
CA GLY A 29 -26.57 -4.56 -30.63
C GLY A 29 -25.39 -4.19 -29.73
N ASN A 30 -25.59 -4.11 -28.42
CA ASN A 30 -24.50 -3.84 -27.46
C ASN A 30 -23.65 -5.08 -27.11
N ARG A 31 -24.23 -6.30 -27.20
CA ARG A 31 -23.44 -7.53 -27.03
C ARG A 31 -22.51 -7.80 -28.22
N GLN A 32 -22.84 -7.41 -29.42
CA GLN A 32 -21.95 -7.53 -30.59
C GLN A 32 -20.79 -6.51 -30.56
N LYS A 33 -20.92 -5.37 -29.87
CA LYS A 33 -19.81 -4.42 -29.66
C LYS A 33 -18.92 -4.77 -28.45
N LEU A 34 -19.40 -5.60 -27.53
CA LEU A 34 -18.64 -6.10 -26.35
C LEU A 34 -18.09 -7.51 -26.56
N GLY A 35 -18.44 -8.17 -27.66
CA GLY A 35 -18.04 -9.54 -28.00
C GLY A 35 -16.72 -9.66 -28.77
N ALA A 36 -15.82 -8.70 -28.67
CA ALA A 36 -14.44 -8.91 -29.10
C ALA A 36 -13.75 -9.83 -28.08
N SER A 37 -13.61 -11.09 -28.48
CA SER A 37 -12.79 -12.08 -27.77
C SER A 37 -11.48 -11.44 -27.28
N PRO A 38 -10.97 -11.76 -26.08
CA PRO A 38 -9.68 -11.26 -25.60
C PRO A 38 -8.50 -11.54 -26.54
N LYS A 39 -8.69 -12.39 -27.56
CA LYS A 39 -7.67 -12.72 -28.56
C LYS A 39 -7.53 -11.73 -29.72
N THR A 40 -8.45 -10.75 -29.88
CA THR A 40 -8.40 -9.81 -31.03
C THR A 40 -8.12 -8.35 -30.64
N MET A 41 -7.80 -8.05 -29.39
CA MET A 41 -7.39 -6.71 -28.93
C MET A 41 -5.84 -6.57 -28.85
N GLY A 42 -5.10 -7.13 -29.78
CA GLY A 42 -3.65 -7.17 -29.67
C GLY A 42 -2.82 -6.99 -30.92
N GLU A 43 -3.42 -6.69 -32.07
CA GLU A 43 -2.63 -6.43 -33.30
C GLU A 43 -2.89 -5.02 -33.82
N GLY A 44 -2.49 -4.01 -33.07
CA GLY A 44 -2.18 -2.69 -33.57
C GLY A 44 -0.73 -2.70 -34.10
N VAL A 45 -0.63 -2.72 -35.44
CA VAL A 45 0.55 -2.33 -36.24
C VAL A 45 1.90 -2.61 -35.56
N GLY A 46 2.60 -3.60 -36.02
CA GLY A 46 3.99 -4.06 -35.89
C GLY A 46 5.08 -3.15 -35.31
N ALA A 47 4.85 -2.44 -34.24
CA ALA A 47 5.89 -1.83 -33.45
C ALA A 47 6.66 -2.95 -32.75
N LYS A 48 7.92 -3.14 -33.13
CA LYS A 48 8.83 -4.12 -32.54
C LYS A 48 8.90 -3.89 -31.03
N GLN A 49 8.31 -4.79 -30.25
CA GLN A 49 8.33 -4.66 -28.79
C GLN A 49 9.78 -4.71 -28.29
N SER A 50 10.14 -3.76 -27.43
CA SER A 50 11.49 -3.68 -26.89
C SER A 50 11.71 -4.81 -25.88
N GLY A 51 12.82 -5.56 -26.09
CA GLY A 51 13.30 -6.60 -25.19
C GLY A 51 14.18 -6.06 -24.06
N ILE A 52 14.63 -6.96 -23.18
CA ILE A 52 15.51 -6.62 -22.05
C ILE A 52 16.80 -5.90 -22.49
N PRO A 53 17.51 -6.30 -23.59
CA PRO A 53 18.72 -5.58 -24.00
C PRO A 53 18.49 -4.11 -24.33
N GLN A 54 17.39 -3.78 -25.02
CA GLN A 54 17.04 -2.39 -25.33
C GLN A 54 16.60 -1.61 -24.08
N LEU A 55 16.00 -2.30 -23.11
CA LEU A 55 15.65 -1.74 -21.83
C LEU A 55 16.90 -1.37 -21.02
N LEU A 56 17.90 -2.26 -20.95
CA LEU A 56 19.17 -2.00 -20.26
C LEU A 56 19.94 -0.82 -20.87
N ALA A 57 19.80 -0.61 -22.15
CA ALA A 57 20.37 0.56 -22.84
C ALA A 57 19.54 1.84 -22.71
N SER A 58 18.38 1.78 -22.03
CA SER A 58 17.55 2.97 -21.83
C SER A 58 18.20 3.96 -20.86
N ASN A 59 18.07 5.26 -21.17
CA ASN A 59 18.60 6.33 -20.31
C ASN A 59 18.15 6.21 -18.85
N THR A 60 16.95 5.72 -18.62
CA THR A 60 16.38 5.55 -17.26
C THR A 60 17.15 4.50 -16.46
N LEU A 61 17.39 3.30 -17.02
CA LEU A 61 18.12 2.24 -16.31
C LEU A 61 19.62 2.55 -16.22
N VAL A 62 20.21 3.17 -17.22
CA VAL A 62 21.60 3.63 -17.16
C VAL A 62 21.78 4.64 -16.04
N LEU A 63 20.87 5.61 -15.91
CA LEU A 63 20.91 6.59 -14.81
C LEU A 63 20.74 5.93 -13.44
N ASN A 64 19.78 5.00 -13.30
CA ASN A 64 19.60 4.23 -12.05
C ASN A 64 20.87 3.43 -11.69
N GLY A 65 21.49 2.79 -12.68
CA GLY A 65 22.76 2.05 -12.48
C GLY A 65 23.91 2.97 -12.10
N ALA A 66 24.02 4.14 -12.71
CA ALA A 66 25.03 5.13 -12.36
C ALA A 66 24.85 5.68 -10.94
N LEU A 67 23.62 5.98 -10.53
CA LEU A 67 23.31 6.41 -9.16
C LEU A 67 23.61 5.30 -8.14
N PHE A 68 23.23 4.06 -8.44
CA PHE A 68 23.51 2.89 -7.58
C PHE A 68 25.02 2.70 -7.38
N LEU A 69 25.80 2.65 -8.46
CA LEU A 69 27.26 2.50 -8.40
C LEU A 69 27.91 3.70 -7.71
N GLY A 70 27.41 4.91 -7.95
CA GLY A 70 27.89 6.11 -7.28
C GLY A 70 27.68 6.10 -5.78
N ILE A 71 26.54 5.61 -5.30
CA ILE A 71 26.26 5.41 -3.88
C ILE A 71 27.25 4.39 -3.26
N LEU A 72 27.46 3.25 -3.92
CA LEU A 72 28.41 2.24 -3.46
C LEU A 72 29.84 2.79 -3.42
N ALA A 73 30.27 3.49 -4.47
CA ALA A 73 31.61 4.08 -4.53
C ALA A 73 31.81 5.12 -3.44
N LEU A 74 30.81 5.99 -3.21
CA LEU A 74 30.88 7.03 -2.19
C LEU A 74 30.90 6.43 -0.77
N GLN A 75 30.16 5.32 -0.53
CA GLN A 75 30.22 4.59 0.74
C GLN A 75 31.61 4.00 1.00
N LEU A 76 32.19 3.32 0.02
CA LEU A 76 33.53 2.75 0.17
C LEU A 76 34.56 3.84 0.49
N LEU A 77 34.43 5.02 -0.10
CA LEU A 77 35.29 6.17 0.20
C LEU A 77 35.07 6.72 1.61
N LEU A 78 33.83 6.67 2.14
CA LEU A 78 33.50 7.11 3.50
C LEU A 78 33.94 6.11 4.58
N GLU A 79 33.88 4.82 4.28
CA GLU A 79 34.34 3.76 5.22
C GLU A 79 35.86 3.76 5.40
N ASP A 80 36.63 4.17 4.38
CA ASP A 80 38.11 4.20 4.41
C ASP A 80 38.68 5.54 4.92
N SER A 81 37.84 6.57 4.99
CA SER A 81 38.28 7.90 5.40
C SER A 81 37.69 8.29 6.75
N SER A 82 38.58 8.68 7.71
CA SER A 82 38.20 9.38 8.95
C SER A 82 37.65 10.80 8.68
N ILE A 83 37.01 11.00 7.55
CA ILE A 83 36.46 12.28 7.09
C ILE A 83 35.00 12.35 7.53
N ASP A 84 34.76 12.85 8.74
CA ASP A 84 33.47 13.38 9.19
C ASP A 84 33.11 14.62 8.31
N ASN A 85 32.62 14.36 7.09
CA ASN A 85 32.30 15.45 6.19
C ASN A 85 30.80 15.45 5.87
N ASN A 86 30.06 16.30 6.57
CA ASN A 86 28.61 16.50 6.37
C ASN A 86 28.23 16.73 4.89
N TRP A 87 29.15 17.23 4.05
CA TRP A 87 28.92 17.41 2.61
C TRP A 87 28.78 16.07 1.87
N PHE A 88 29.62 15.07 2.21
CA PHE A 88 29.51 13.74 1.59
C PHE A 88 28.20 13.04 2.00
N SER A 89 27.81 13.17 3.27
CA SER A 89 26.52 12.66 3.75
C SER A 89 25.35 13.32 3.01
N LEU A 90 25.41 14.64 2.78
CA LEU A 90 24.39 15.36 2.02
C LEU A 90 24.34 14.90 0.55
N VAL A 91 25.49 14.73 -0.10
CA VAL A 91 25.56 14.20 -1.48
C VAL A 91 24.98 12.79 -1.53
N LEU A 92 25.36 11.92 -0.60
CA LEU A 92 24.84 10.55 -0.52
C LEU A 92 23.32 10.53 -0.30
N LEU A 93 22.80 11.41 0.56
CA LEU A 93 21.38 11.59 0.80
C LEU A 93 20.63 11.98 -0.48
N MET A 94 21.17 12.97 -1.22
CA MET A 94 20.58 13.44 -2.48
C MET A 94 20.63 12.37 -3.57
N MET A 95 21.72 11.61 -3.66
CA MET A 95 21.85 10.50 -4.61
C MET A 95 20.86 9.37 -4.26
N ALA A 96 20.72 9.00 -2.98
CA ALA A 96 19.76 8.00 -2.53
C ALA A 96 18.32 8.44 -2.83
N LEU A 97 17.97 9.70 -2.57
CA LEU A 97 16.66 10.26 -2.92
C LEU A 97 16.42 10.23 -4.44
N ALA A 98 17.39 10.62 -5.23
CA ALA A 98 17.28 10.58 -6.70
C ALA A 98 17.10 9.14 -7.21
N LEU A 99 17.86 8.17 -6.65
CA LEU A 99 17.72 6.76 -6.99
C LEU A 99 16.34 6.22 -6.58
N LEU A 100 15.84 6.55 -5.38
CA LEU A 100 14.52 6.14 -4.89
C LEU A 100 13.40 6.60 -5.86
N ILE A 101 13.42 7.87 -6.27
CA ILE A 101 12.43 8.43 -7.19
C ILE A 101 12.51 7.76 -8.58
N LYS A 102 13.73 7.57 -9.11
CA LYS A 102 13.91 6.99 -10.45
C LYS A 102 13.63 5.50 -10.49
N SER A 103 13.98 4.76 -9.46
CA SER A 103 13.67 3.34 -9.36
C SER A 103 12.17 3.09 -9.18
N ALA A 104 11.47 3.94 -8.41
CA ALA A 104 10.02 3.89 -8.29
C ALA A 104 9.31 4.14 -9.63
N ASP A 105 9.79 5.06 -10.47
CA ASP A 105 9.27 5.26 -11.84
C ASP A 105 9.37 3.98 -12.68
N VAL A 106 10.52 3.29 -12.63
CA VAL A 106 10.74 2.01 -13.34
C VAL A 106 9.80 0.94 -12.82
N PHE A 107 9.66 0.84 -11.51
CA PHE A 107 8.76 -0.13 -10.87
C PHE A 107 7.30 0.06 -11.28
N ILE A 108 6.78 1.30 -11.19
CA ILE A 108 5.40 1.64 -11.56
C ILE A 108 5.13 1.32 -13.04
N GLU A 109 6.05 1.69 -13.94
CA GLU A 109 5.92 1.40 -15.37
C GLU A 109 5.90 -0.11 -15.63
N GLY A 110 6.78 -0.87 -14.97
CA GLY A 110 6.82 -2.33 -15.05
C GLY A 110 5.53 -2.97 -14.54
N ALA A 111 5.07 -2.57 -13.36
CA ALA A 111 3.85 -3.07 -12.73
C ALA A 111 2.62 -2.80 -13.60
N LYS A 112 2.46 -1.59 -14.13
CA LYS A 112 1.37 -1.24 -15.06
C LYS A 112 1.42 -2.07 -16.35
N GLY A 113 2.61 -2.26 -16.93
CA GLY A 113 2.78 -3.09 -18.13
C GLY A 113 2.39 -4.55 -17.92
N LEU A 114 2.78 -5.15 -16.78
CA LEU A 114 2.35 -6.51 -16.40
C LEU A 114 0.84 -6.59 -16.21
N ALA A 115 0.25 -5.59 -15.55
CA ALA A 115 -1.18 -5.46 -15.36
C ALA A 115 -1.94 -5.58 -16.65
N TYR A 116 -1.59 -4.72 -17.57
CA TYR A 116 -2.28 -4.63 -18.85
C TYR A 116 -2.16 -5.93 -19.65
N ARG A 117 -1.00 -6.61 -19.56
CA ARG A 117 -0.82 -7.92 -20.21
C ARG A 117 -1.59 -9.05 -19.55
N ALA A 118 -1.71 -9.02 -18.23
CA ALA A 118 -2.46 -10.00 -17.46
C ALA A 118 -3.97 -9.73 -17.44
N GLY A 119 -4.42 -8.59 -18.01
CA GLY A 119 -5.82 -8.18 -17.92
C GLY A 119 -6.27 -7.85 -16.49
N LEU A 120 -5.31 -7.44 -15.63
CA LEU A 120 -5.60 -7.10 -14.25
C LEU A 120 -6.03 -5.63 -14.13
N PRO A 121 -6.96 -5.31 -13.20
CA PRO A 121 -7.26 -3.95 -12.79
C PRO A 121 -6.06 -3.26 -12.13
N GLU A 122 -5.93 -1.95 -12.30
CA GLU A 122 -4.82 -1.19 -11.70
C GLU A 122 -4.84 -1.26 -10.16
N VAL A 123 -6.03 -1.22 -9.56
CA VAL A 123 -6.18 -1.36 -8.11
C VAL A 123 -5.73 -2.73 -7.61
N VAL A 124 -6.03 -3.81 -8.34
CA VAL A 124 -5.59 -5.16 -7.95
C VAL A 124 -4.07 -5.27 -7.94
N ILE A 125 -3.39 -4.60 -8.87
CA ILE A 125 -1.92 -4.55 -8.87
C ILE A 125 -1.38 -3.78 -7.68
N GLY A 126 -1.97 -2.64 -7.36
CA GLY A 126 -1.66 -1.90 -6.15
C GLY A 126 -1.81 -2.76 -4.90
N LEU A 127 -2.95 -3.44 -4.77
CA LEU A 127 -3.30 -4.30 -3.62
C LEU A 127 -2.47 -5.59 -3.52
N THR A 128 -1.79 -6.01 -4.58
CA THR A 128 -1.04 -7.27 -4.63
C THR A 128 0.45 -7.04 -4.87
N ILE A 129 0.87 -6.95 -6.13
CA ILE A 129 2.29 -6.90 -6.50
C ILE A 129 3.00 -5.71 -5.86
N VAL A 130 2.34 -4.54 -5.88
CA VAL A 130 2.96 -3.32 -5.35
C VAL A 130 3.02 -3.38 -3.84
N SER A 131 1.90 -3.68 -3.16
CA SER A 131 1.86 -3.72 -1.70
C SER A 131 2.79 -4.79 -1.11
N ILE A 132 2.79 -6.02 -1.68
CA ILE A 132 3.73 -7.06 -1.23
C ILE A 132 5.17 -6.61 -1.43
N GLY A 133 5.45 -6.01 -2.60
CA GLY A 133 6.80 -5.56 -2.93
C GLY A 133 7.31 -4.45 -2.03
N THR A 134 6.47 -3.47 -1.72
CA THR A 134 6.85 -2.35 -0.84
C THR A 134 6.91 -2.75 0.62
N SER A 135 6.04 -3.67 1.07
CA SER A 135 6.09 -4.25 2.43
C SER A 135 7.17 -5.34 2.60
N LEU A 136 8.05 -5.59 1.61
CA LEU A 136 9.16 -6.53 1.78
C LEU A 136 10.09 -6.19 2.96
N PRO A 137 10.45 -4.92 3.23
CA PRO A 137 11.22 -4.58 4.42
C PRO A 137 10.52 -5.03 5.70
N GLU A 138 9.22 -4.76 5.84
CA GLU A 138 8.41 -5.15 7.00
C GLU A 138 8.35 -6.68 7.15
N ILE A 139 8.10 -7.40 6.05
CA ILE A 139 8.09 -8.87 6.02
C ILE A 139 9.44 -9.43 6.46
N LEU A 140 10.54 -8.90 5.94
CA LEU A 140 11.89 -9.38 6.25
C LEU A 140 12.28 -9.05 7.69
N VAL A 141 12.04 -7.82 8.14
CA VAL A 141 12.39 -7.39 9.53
C VAL A 141 11.62 -8.23 10.53
N THR A 142 10.30 -8.36 10.39
CA THR A 142 9.47 -9.13 11.33
C THR A 142 9.78 -10.62 11.30
N SER A 143 10.00 -11.20 10.10
CA SER A 143 10.33 -12.62 9.95
C SER A 143 11.72 -12.95 10.50
N THR A 144 12.72 -12.09 10.26
CA THR A 144 14.08 -12.26 10.79
C THR A 144 14.08 -12.08 12.31
N ALA A 145 13.35 -11.08 12.80
CA ALA A 145 13.14 -10.89 14.23
C ALA A 145 12.55 -12.15 14.86
N ALA A 146 11.46 -12.69 14.31
CA ALA A 146 10.83 -13.92 14.78
C ALA A 146 11.79 -15.12 14.76
N ALA A 147 12.56 -15.30 13.69
CA ALA A 147 13.55 -16.38 13.57
C ALA A 147 14.68 -16.27 14.63
N SER A 148 15.03 -15.06 15.04
CA SER A 148 16.06 -14.79 16.05
C SER A 148 15.52 -14.78 17.49
N ALA A 149 14.20 -14.86 17.66
CA ALA A 149 13.54 -14.58 18.93
C ALA A 149 13.88 -15.56 20.07
N ALA A 150 14.25 -16.81 19.80
CA ALA A 150 14.69 -17.81 20.79
C ALA A 150 14.12 -17.62 22.24
N GLY A 151 12.92 -17.02 22.38
CA GLY A 151 12.26 -16.70 23.66
C GLY A 151 12.47 -15.25 24.16
N ASP A 152 13.17 -14.39 23.44
CA ASP A 152 13.33 -12.98 23.82
C ASP A 152 12.10 -12.15 23.41
N LYS A 153 11.34 -11.68 24.43
CA LYS A 153 10.15 -10.85 24.23
C LYS A 153 10.44 -9.50 23.58
N ALA A 154 11.67 -8.94 23.75
CA ALA A 154 12.05 -7.67 23.14
C ALA A 154 11.98 -7.74 21.59
N ILE A 155 12.14 -8.92 21.04
CA ILE A 155 12.02 -9.16 19.59
C ILE A 155 10.54 -9.15 19.16
N GLY A 156 9.64 -9.67 19.99
CA GLY A 156 8.18 -9.54 19.79
C GLY A 156 7.74 -8.07 19.82
N ASP A 157 8.30 -7.28 20.73
CA ASP A 157 8.04 -5.82 20.78
C ASP A 157 8.41 -5.13 19.48
N LEU A 158 9.59 -5.46 18.92
CA LEU A 158 10.03 -4.89 17.64
C LEU A 158 9.10 -5.28 16.49
N ALA A 159 8.71 -6.56 16.40
CA ALA A 159 7.87 -7.05 15.31
C ALA A 159 6.46 -6.46 15.37
N ILE A 160 5.78 -6.57 16.51
CA ILE A 160 4.40 -6.12 16.68
C ILE A 160 4.32 -4.59 16.67
N GLY A 161 5.19 -3.92 17.42
CA GLY A 161 5.25 -2.47 17.47
C GLY A 161 5.62 -1.84 16.12
N GLY A 162 6.54 -2.48 15.39
CA GLY A 162 6.93 -2.08 14.04
C GLY A 162 5.76 -2.13 13.06
N ILE A 163 4.99 -3.21 13.06
CA ILE A 163 3.81 -3.34 12.16
C ILE A 163 2.73 -2.31 12.48
N TYR A 164 2.35 -2.13 13.75
CA TYR A 164 1.38 -1.08 14.10
C TYR A 164 1.89 0.32 13.78
N GLY A 165 3.18 0.57 14.00
CA GLY A 165 3.83 1.83 13.63
C GLY A 165 3.80 2.07 12.12
N SER A 166 4.11 1.07 11.31
CA SER A 166 4.03 1.11 9.85
C SER A 166 2.60 1.41 9.38
N ILE A 167 1.60 0.67 9.87
CA ILE A 167 0.18 0.91 9.54
C ILE A 167 -0.21 2.37 9.84
N LEU A 168 0.15 2.87 11.02
CA LEU A 168 -0.20 4.24 11.42
C LEU A 168 0.49 5.28 10.54
N VAL A 169 1.78 5.14 10.25
CA VAL A 169 2.53 6.01 9.34
C VAL A 169 1.90 6.02 7.95
N GLN A 170 1.58 4.85 7.41
CA GLN A 170 1.05 4.70 6.05
C GLN A 170 -0.34 5.33 5.91
N ILE A 171 -1.25 5.09 6.87
CA ILE A 171 -2.65 5.55 6.76
C ILE A 171 -2.83 7.01 7.20
N THR A 172 -1.89 7.59 7.93
CA THR A 172 -1.95 8.98 8.37
C THR A 172 -0.95 9.86 7.65
N LEU A 173 0.36 9.70 7.89
CA LEU A 173 1.37 10.56 7.33
C LEU A 173 1.52 10.39 5.82
N ILE A 174 1.69 9.16 5.34
CA ILE A 174 1.95 8.89 3.92
C ILE A 174 0.71 9.21 3.08
N LEU A 175 -0.45 8.67 3.44
CA LEU A 175 -1.70 9.00 2.78
C LEU A 175 -1.97 10.51 2.85
N GLY A 176 -1.73 11.13 4.00
CA GLY A 176 -1.88 12.57 4.19
C GLY A 176 -1.00 13.40 3.24
N VAL A 177 0.27 13.03 3.08
CA VAL A 177 1.18 13.69 2.12
C VAL A 177 0.71 13.49 0.68
N VAL A 178 0.35 12.25 0.30
CA VAL A 178 -0.13 11.97 -1.06
C VAL A 178 -1.39 12.80 -1.36
N VAL A 179 -2.35 12.83 -0.44
CA VAL A 179 -3.60 13.60 -0.58
C VAL A 179 -3.34 15.10 -0.65
N ALA A 180 -2.54 15.66 0.27
CA ALA A 180 -2.28 17.09 0.32
C ALA A 180 -1.63 17.65 -0.96
N PHE A 181 -0.73 16.88 -1.56
CA PHE A 181 0.04 17.34 -2.72
C PHE A 181 -0.50 16.87 -4.07
N ARG A 182 -1.17 15.72 -4.14
CA ARG A 182 -1.59 15.09 -5.40
C ARG A 182 -3.10 15.07 -5.60
N GLY A 183 -3.88 15.06 -4.52
CA GLY A 183 -5.29 14.69 -4.55
C GLY A 183 -5.44 13.20 -4.88
N VAL A 184 -6.42 12.55 -4.31
CA VAL A 184 -6.67 11.12 -4.51
C VAL A 184 -8.17 10.88 -4.63
N LYS A 185 -8.56 10.14 -5.67
CA LYS A 185 -9.94 9.67 -5.85
C LYS A 185 -10.03 8.22 -5.44
N VAL A 186 -11.09 7.90 -4.71
CA VAL A 186 -11.36 6.55 -4.23
C VAL A 186 -12.71 6.10 -4.77
N ARG A 187 -12.77 4.89 -5.34
CA ARG A 187 -14.07 4.37 -5.79
C ARG A 187 -14.88 3.81 -4.63
N PRO A 188 -16.21 3.98 -4.64
CA PRO A 188 -17.07 3.40 -3.62
C PRO A 188 -16.90 1.90 -3.42
N SER A 189 -16.64 1.16 -4.52
CA SER A 189 -16.40 -0.28 -4.52
C SER A 189 -15.10 -0.64 -3.78
N TRP A 190 -14.01 0.11 -4.01
CA TRP A 190 -12.73 -0.10 -3.34
C TRP A 190 -12.84 0.15 -1.83
N LEU A 191 -13.48 1.26 -1.46
CA LEU A 191 -13.67 1.58 -0.04
C LEU A 191 -14.50 0.51 0.69
N LYS A 192 -15.63 0.09 0.09
CA LYS A 192 -16.51 -0.92 0.70
C LYS A 192 -15.85 -2.28 0.83
N ARG A 193 -15.03 -2.68 -0.14
CA ARG A 193 -14.35 -3.96 -0.17
C ARG A 193 -13.03 -3.90 0.60
N ASP A 194 -12.07 -3.13 0.07
CA ASP A 194 -10.69 -3.17 0.54
C ASP A 194 -10.49 -2.34 1.81
N GLY A 195 -11.20 -1.22 1.94
CA GLY A 195 -11.23 -0.44 3.18
C GLY A 195 -11.84 -1.21 4.35
N PHE A 196 -12.90 -2.01 4.11
CA PHE A 196 -13.47 -2.89 5.13
C PHE A 196 -12.51 -4.02 5.51
N ILE A 197 -11.86 -4.67 4.54
CA ILE A 197 -10.88 -5.74 4.81
C ILE A 197 -9.68 -5.17 5.57
N MET A 198 -9.17 -4.00 5.19
CA MET A 198 -8.09 -3.31 5.89
C MET A 198 -8.45 -3.05 7.36
N PHE A 199 -9.60 -2.46 7.63
CA PHE A 199 -10.05 -2.19 9.01
C PHE A 199 -10.25 -3.48 9.80
N SER A 200 -10.82 -4.51 9.18
CA SER A 200 -11.06 -5.81 9.79
C SER A 200 -9.76 -6.57 10.08
N SER A 201 -8.74 -6.46 9.21
CA SER A 201 -7.44 -7.10 9.41
C SER A 201 -6.69 -6.50 10.61
N ILE A 202 -6.73 -5.17 10.77
CA ILE A 202 -6.19 -4.47 11.94
C ILE A 202 -6.98 -4.88 13.20
N GLY A 203 -8.30 -4.96 13.11
CA GLY A 203 -9.15 -5.40 14.21
C GLY A 203 -8.87 -6.83 14.64
N LEU A 204 -8.67 -7.75 13.69
CA LEU A 204 -8.38 -9.15 13.98
C LEU A 204 -6.99 -9.32 14.61
N LEU A 205 -5.98 -8.62 14.08
CA LEU A 205 -4.64 -8.59 14.69
C LEU A 205 -4.72 -8.10 16.14
N THR A 206 -5.46 -7.02 16.37
CA THR A 206 -5.68 -6.45 17.71
C THR A 206 -6.39 -7.45 18.63
N LEU A 207 -7.44 -8.12 18.13
CA LEU A 207 -8.15 -9.14 18.89
C LEU A 207 -7.21 -10.27 19.36
N PHE A 208 -6.40 -10.80 18.44
CA PHE A 208 -5.45 -11.86 18.77
C PHE A 208 -4.40 -11.39 19.76
N LEU A 209 -3.92 -10.16 19.67
CA LEU A 209 -2.97 -9.60 20.63
C LEU A 209 -3.56 -9.53 22.04
N PHE A 210 -4.86 -9.25 22.18
CA PHE A 210 -5.54 -9.20 23.49
C PHE A 210 -5.93 -10.57 24.05
N THR A 211 -5.97 -11.63 23.25
CA THR A 211 -6.30 -12.98 23.73
C THR A 211 -5.14 -13.65 24.48
N GLY A 212 -3.87 -13.23 24.23
CA GLY A 212 -2.70 -13.91 24.80
C GLY A 212 -1.48 -13.03 25.12
N SER A 213 -1.60 -11.70 25.11
CA SER A 213 -0.46 -10.76 25.24
C SER A 213 0.62 -10.97 24.17
N GLY A 214 0.23 -11.53 23.02
CA GLY A 214 1.11 -11.85 21.91
C GLY A 214 0.39 -12.61 20.82
N LEU A 215 1.14 -13.21 19.91
CA LEU A 215 0.60 -13.96 18.77
C LEU A 215 1.13 -15.39 18.77
N SER A 216 0.24 -16.36 18.77
CA SER A 216 0.55 -17.78 18.63
C SER A 216 0.74 -18.15 17.15
N ARG A 217 1.35 -19.33 16.89
CA ARG A 217 1.44 -19.90 15.54
C ARG A 217 0.08 -20.14 14.88
N VAL A 218 -0.93 -20.51 15.67
CA VAL A 218 -2.28 -20.75 15.14
C VAL A 218 -2.90 -19.45 14.65
N GLU A 219 -2.78 -18.36 15.41
CA GLU A 219 -3.25 -17.04 15.02
C GLU A 219 -2.48 -16.53 13.80
N GLY A 220 -1.15 -16.74 13.74
CA GLY A 220 -0.34 -16.47 12.55
C GLY A 220 -0.83 -17.24 11.32
N ALA A 221 -1.16 -18.53 11.48
CA ALA A 221 -1.72 -19.36 10.40
C ALA A 221 -3.08 -18.83 9.92
N ILE A 222 -3.94 -18.37 10.83
CA ILE A 222 -5.24 -17.78 10.51
C ILE A 222 -5.04 -16.49 9.71
N LEU A 223 -4.20 -15.56 10.19
CA LEU A 223 -3.90 -14.30 9.50
C LEU A 223 -3.38 -14.54 8.07
N MET A 224 -2.40 -15.44 7.93
CA MET A 224 -1.82 -15.78 6.61
C MET A 224 -2.84 -16.45 5.68
N SER A 225 -3.70 -17.35 6.22
CA SER A 225 -4.75 -18.00 5.43
C SER A 225 -5.77 -17.00 4.91
N LEU A 226 -6.14 -16.01 5.72
CA LEU A 226 -7.02 -14.91 5.32
C LEU A 226 -6.39 -14.03 4.25
N TYR A 227 -5.08 -13.77 4.34
CA TYR A 227 -4.36 -13.05 3.28
C TYR A 227 -4.39 -13.81 1.95
N ILE A 228 -4.06 -15.11 1.98
CA ILE A 228 -4.12 -15.97 0.79
C ILE A 228 -5.53 -16.01 0.20
N ALA A 229 -6.56 -16.16 1.04
CA ALA A 229 -7.95 -16.13 0.61
C ALA A 229 -8.35 -14.80 -0.02
N TYR A 230 -7.89 -13.68 0.53
CA TYR A 230 -8.13 -12.35 -0.02
C TYR A 230 -7.48 -12.18 -1.40
N ILE A 231 -6.20 -12.55 -1.54
CA ILE A 231 -5.49 -12.50 -2.84
C ILE A 231 -6.18 -13.39 -3.88
N TYR A 232 -6.55 -14.62 -3.49
CA TYR A 232 -7.29 -15.53 -4.35
C TYR A 232 -8.62 -14.92 -4.80
N TRP A 233 -9.35 -14.30 -3.89
CA TRP A 233 -10.61 -13.64 -4.20
C TRP A 233 -10.43 -12.48 -5.18
N LEU A 234 -9.43 -11.60 -4.97
CA LEU A 234 -9.12 -10.49 -5.88
C LEU A 234 -8.82 -10.97 -7.30
N LEU A 235 -8.01 -12.02 -7.42
CA LEU A 235 -7.62 -12.58 -8.73
C LEU A 235 -8.79 -13.29 -9.42
N SER A 236 -9.69 -13.91 -8.65
CA SER A 236 -10.88 -14.59 -9.18
C SER A 236 -11.94 -13.61 -9.68
N HIS A 237 -12.08 -12.43 -9.08
CA HIS A 237 -13.06 -11.40 -9.44
C HIS A 237 -12.45 -10.25 -10.26
N ARG A 238 -11.27 -10.46 -10.83
CA ARG A 238 -10.52 -9.42 -11.57
C ARG A 238 -11.31 -8.80 -12.73
N GLU A 239 -12.15 -9.58 -13.41
CA GLU A 239 -12.94 -9.11 -14.55
C GLU A 239 -14.04 -8.14 -14.11
N GLU A 240 -14.73 -8.43 -13.01
CA GLU A 240 -15.75 -7.55 -12.43
C GLU A 240 -15.14 -6.23 -11.93
N ILE A 241 -13.94 -6.33 -11.28
CA ILE A 241 -13.21 -5.16 -10.79
C ILE A 241 -12.72 -4.31 -11.97
N LEU A 242 -12.25 -4.94 -13.05
CA LEU A 242 -11.83 -4.23 -14.26
C LEU A 242 -13.01 -3.52 -14.95
N GLU A 243 -14.18 -4.17 -15.04
CA GLU A 243 -15.39 -3.52 -15.58
C GLU A 243 -15.79 -2.30 -14.74
N ASP A 244 -15.69 -2.38 -13.41
CA ASP A 244 -15.95 -1.26 -12.52
C ASP A 244 -14.95 -0.11 -12.75
N GLU A 245 -13.66 -0.39 -12.93
CA GLU A 245 -12.65 0.61 -13.30
C GLU A 245 -12.95 1.28 -14.64
N LEU A 246 -13.33 0.53 -15.65
CA LEU A 246 -13.62 1.06 -16.97
C LEU A 246 -14.88 1.93 -17.00
N ARG A 247 -15.92 1.59 -16.20
CA ARG A 247 -17.14 2.40 -16.07
C ARG A 247 -16.88 3.78 -15.46
N GLY A 248 -15.85 3.91 -14.65
CA GLY A 248 -15.46 5.19 -14.03
C GLY A 248 -14.78 6.17 -14.97
N GLY A 249 -14.62 5.86 -16.25
CA GLY A 249 -14.11 6.78 -17.27
C GLY A 249 -12.58 6.94 -17.30
N GLU A 250 -11.83 6.14 -16.58
CA GLU A 250 -10.38 6.09 -16.74
C GLU A 250 -10.05 5.52 -18.13
N ARG A 251 -9.65 6.40 -19.06
CA ARG A 251 -9.09 5.96 -20.33
C ARG A 251 -7.71 5.40 -20.07
N VAL A 252 -7.63 4.10 -19.93
CA VAL A 252 -6.33 3.41 -19.84
C VAL A 252 -5.75 3.39 -21.26
N GLU A 253 -4.84 4.33 -21.57
CA GLU A 253 -4.01 4.21 -22.77
C GLU A 253 -3.05 3.03 -22.58
N ARG A 254 -3.45 1.85 -23.05
CA ARG A 254 -2.64 0.62 -22.98
C ARG A 254 -1.56 0.64 -24.07
N LYS A 255 -0.49 1.37 -23.86
CA LYS A 255 0.71 1.26 -24.71
C LYS A 255 1.55 0.07 -24.25
N LEU A 256 1.39 -1.06 -24.90
CA LEU A 256 2.21 -2.25 -24.67
C LEU A 256 3.40 -2.25 -25.65
N ASP A 257 4.40 -1.44 -25.35
CA ASP A 257 5.60 -1.25 -26.18
C ASP A 257 6.75 -2.21 -25.84
N ARG A 258 6.64 -2.98 -24.74
CA ARG A 258 7.68 -3.88 -24.22
C ARG A 258 7.17 -5.30 -24.05
N THR A 259 8.08 -6.26 -23.98
CA THR A 259 7.76 -7.68 -23.71
C THR A 259 7.34 -7.88 -22.26
N THR A 260 6.62 -8.98 -21.98
CA THR A 260 6.26 -9.36 -20.58
C THR A 260 7.50 -9.52 -19.71
N ALA A 261 8.55 -10.14 -20.26
CA ALA A 261 9.82 -10.31 -19.55
C ALA A 261 10.48 -8.97 -19.23
N SER A 262 10.41 -7.97 -20.14
CA SER A 262 10.92 -6.62 -19.89
C SER A 262 10.16 -5.92 -18.75
N TYR A 263 8.82 -6.02 -18.72
CA TYR A 263 8.04 -5.47 -17.62
C TYR A 263 8.33 -6.17 -16.30
N GLY A 264 8.44 -7.51 -16.29
CA GLY A 264 8.84 -8.28 -15.10
C GLY A 264 10.23 -7.87 -14.60
N PHE A 265 11.20 -7.69 -15.50
CA PHE A 265 12.52 -7.20 -15.15
C PHE A 265 12.48 -5.79 -14.55
N MET A 266 11.64 -4.88 -15.08
CA MET A 266 11.45 -3.53 -14.51
C MET A 266 10.86 -3.58 -13.11
N VAL A 267 9.89 -4.46 -12.83
CA VAL A 267 9.32 -4.64 -11.49
C VAL A 267 10.41 -5.07 -10.52
N VAL A 268 11.16 -6.12 -10.83
CA VAL A 268 12.18 -6.64 -9.93
C VAL A 268 13.31 -5.63 -9.71
N THR A 269 13.88 -5.09 -10.80
CA THR A 269 15.00 -4.15 -10.67
C THR A 269 14.59 -2.82 -10.06
N GLY A 270 13.43 -2.27 -10.44
CA GLY A 270 12.89 -1.03 -9.86
C GLY A 270 12.66 -1.18 -8.35
N LEU A 271 12.06 -2.30 -7.93
CA LEU A 271 11.83 -2.59 -6.51
C LEU A 271 13.15 -2.75 -5.74
N MET A 272 14.08 -3.59 -6.23
CA MET A 272 15.37 -3.80 -5.55
C MET A 272 16.16 -2.51 -5.38
N LEU A 273 16.18 -1.66 -6.43
CA LEU A 273 16.85 -0.37 -6.36
C LEU A 273 16.13 0.63 -5.43
N ALA A 274 14.80 0.57 -5.37
CA ALA A 274 14.02 1.40 -4.44
C ALA A 274 14.28 1.01 -2.98
N LEU A 275 14.29 -0.31 -2.67
CA LEU A 275 14.63 -0.82 -1.34
C LEU A 275 16.06 -0.45 -0.92
N PHE A 276 17.03 -0.64 -1.84
CA PHE A 276 18.41 -0.22 -1.62
C PHE A 276 18.52 1.29 -1.34
N ALA A 277 17.87 2.11 -2.16
CA ALA A 277 17.88 3.56 -2.00
C ALA A 277 17.23 4.01 -0.69
N ALA A 278 16.09 3.42 -0.32
CA ALA A 278 15.40 3.70 0.94
C ALA A 278 16.27 3.35 2.15
N HIS A 279 16.91 2.16 2.15
CA HIS A 279 17.85 1.77 3.22
C HIS A 279 18.96 2.79 3.42
N HIS A 280 19.60 3.24 2.34
CA HIS A 280 20.69 4.21 2.41
C HIS A 280 20.21 5.61 2.82
N LEU A 281 19.02 6.02 2.34
CA LEU A 281 18.43 7.29 2.75
C LEU A 281 18.19 7.33 4.26
N VAL A 282 17.63 6.25 4.83
CA VAL A 282 17.36 6.13 6.26
C VAL A 282 18.66 6.12 7.07
N ARG A 283 19.64 5.30 6.66
CA ARG A 283 20.95 5.22 7.33
C ARG A 283 21.60 6.59 7.41
N VAL A 284 21.75 7.27 6.27
CA VAL A 284 22.40 8.59 6.21
C VAL A 284 21.60 9.64 6.98
N ALA A 285 20.25 9.63 6.88
CA ALA A 285 19.41 10.55 7.65
C ALA A 285 19.56 10.32 9.17
N SER A 286 19.66 9.06 9.61
CA SER A 286 19.91 8.71 11.00
C SER A 286 21.27 9.18 11.49
N ASP A 287 22.34 8.96 10.70
CA ASP A 287 23.69 9.38 11.03
C ASP A 287 23.79 10.91 11.14
N MET A 288 23.16 11.64 10.20
CA MET A 288 23.08 13.09 10.27
C MET A 288 22.28 13.57 11.48
N ALA A 289 21.16 12.91 11.84
CA ALA A 289 20.36 13.28 13.00
C ALA A 289 21.16 13.11 14.31
N VAL A 290 21.99 12.06 14.41
CA VAL A 290 22.92 11.88 15.54
C VAL A 290 23.93 13.03 15.61
N THR A 291 24.51 13.41 14.46
CA THR A 291 25.45 14.55 14.36
C THR A 291 24.83 15.86 14.82
N PHE A 292 23.52 16.05 14.58
CA PHE A 292 22.75 17.21 15.07
C PHE A 292 22.20 17.04 16.49
N ASN A 293 22.68 16.05 17.26
CA ASN A 293 22.26 15.77 18.64
C ASN A 293 20.76 15.45 18.79
N VAL A 294 20.13 14.87 17.77
CA VAL A 294 18.76 14.35 17.90
C VAL A 294 18.80 13.09 18.76
N PRO A 295 17.94 12.97 19.80
CA PRO A 295 17.94 11.80 20.67
C PRO A 295 17.73 10.49 19.90
N HIS A 296 18.51 9.45 20.17
CA HIS A 296 18.43 8.14 19.53
C HIS A 296 17.01 7.53 19.60
N ALA A 297 16.29 7.77 20.70
CA ALA A 297 14.91 7.32 20.85
C ALA A 297 13.96 7.94 19.83
N VAL A 298 14.15 9.22 19.49
CA VAL A 298 13.36 9.92 18.45
C VAL A 298 13.75 9.37 17.08
N ILE A 299 15.05 9.17 16.81
CA ILE A 299 15.53 8.59 15.55
C ILE A 299 14.93 7.20 15.33
N GLY A 300 14.99 6.31 16.33
CA GLY A 300 14.49 4.95 16.23
C GLY A 300 12.98 4.87 15.94
N THR A 301 12.17 5.68 16.63
CA THR A 301 10.71 5.64 16.45
C THR A 301 10.22 6.36 15.18
N THR A 302 10.89 7.44 14.77
CA THR A 302 10.46 8.24 13.62
C THR A 302 11.20 7.87 12.35
N VAL A 303 12.53 7.81 12.39
CA VAL A 303 13.34 7.56 11.19
C VAL A 303 13.24 6.10 10.76
N SER A 304 13.25 5.14 11.69
CA SER A 304 13.09 3.72 11.34
C SER A 304 11.69 3.41 10.82
N GLY A 305 10.65 3.83 11.56
CA GLY A 305 9.25 3.59 11.13
C GLY A 305 8.89 4.28 9.83
N LEU A 306 9.32 5.54 9.64
CA LEU A 306 9.14 6.25 8.37
C LEU A 306 10.00 5.64 7.27
N GLY A 307 11.19 5.17 7.62
CA GLY A 307 12.18 4.69 6.68
C GLY A 307 11.76 3.42 5.95
N THR A 308 11.19 2.45 6.64
CA THR A 308 10.68 1.22 6.02
C THR A 308 9.51 1.51 5.09
N SER A 309 8.74 2.58 5.37
CA SER A 309 7.58 2.98 4.55
C SER A 309 7.90 4.05 3.48
N LEU A 310 9.17 4.39 3.24
CA LEU A 310 9.55 5.30 2.15
C LEU A 310 9.27 4.75 0.74
N PRO A 311 9.43 3.45 0.46
CA PRO A 311 9.01 2.87 -0.82
C PRO A 311 7.52 3.10 -1.08
N GLU A 312 6.65 2.85 -0.08
CA GLU A 312 5.21 3.09 -0.15
C GLU A 312 4.90 4.55 -0.46
N LEU A 313 5.50 5.47 0.29
CA LEU A 313 5.34 6.91 0.07
C LEU A 313 5.70 7.29 -1.36
N THR A 314 6.88 6.88 -1.81
CA THR A 314 7.40 7.28 -3.12
C THR A 314 6.55 6.71 -4.24
N ILE A 315 6.20 5.42 -4.16
CA ILE A 315 5.41 4.74 -5.18
C ILE A 315 3.98 5.29 -5.20
N ALA A 316 3.30 5.42 -4.05
CA ALA A 316 1.95 5.98 -4.00
C ALA A 316 1.93 7.44 -4.48
N PHE A 317 2.90 8.26 -4.10
CA PHE A 317 3.00 9.67 -4.50
C PHE A 317 3.22 9.85 -6.00
N LEU A 318 4.06 9.03 -6.61
CA LEU A 318 4.29 9.06 -8.05
C LEU A 318 3.14 8.44 -8.85
N ALA A 319 2.58 7.32 -8.33
CA ALA A 319 1.44 6.66 -8.94
C ALA A 319 0.19 7.54 -8.93
N ALA A 320 -0.04 8.36 -7.90
CA ALA A 320 -1.23 9.21 -7.79
C ALA A 320 -1.49 10.11 -9.00
N LYS A 321 -0.44 10.49 -9.74
CA LYS A 321 -0.57 11.24 -11.01
C LYS A 321 -0.86 10.37 -12.23
N ARG A 322 -0.53 9.08 -12.18
CA ARG A 322 -0.52 8.18 -13.34
C ARG A 322 -1.62 7.13 -13.26
N SER A 323 -1.95 6.71 -12.05
CA SER A 323 -2.89 5.63 -11.75
C SER A 323 -3.39 5.78 -10.32
N GLN A 324 -4.63 6.21 -10.18
CA GLN A 324 -5.28 6.30 -8.86
C GLN A 324 -5.46 4.91 -8.24
N GLY A 325 -5.77 3.90 -9.08
CA GLY A 325 -5.89 2.51 -8.65
C GLY A 325 -4.61 1.98 -8.04
N VAL A 326 -3.44 2.19 -8.68
CA VAL A 326 -2.14 1.79 -8.11
C VAL A 326 -1.84 2.56 -6.82
N ALA A 327 -2.08 3.88 -6.78
CA ALA A 327 -1.77 4.69 -5.60
C ALA A 327 -2.58 4.25 -4.37
N ILE A 328 -3.90 4.16 -4.52
CA ILE A 328 -4.81 3.71 -3.43
C ILE A 328 -4.58 2.24 -3.12
N GLY A 329 -4.43 1.40 -4.15
CA GLY A 329 -4.15 -0.02 -3.98
C GLY A 329 -2.87 -0.27 -3.18
N THR A 330 -1.80 0.49 -3.42
CA THR A 330 -0.57 0.41 -2.63
C THR A 330 -0.84 0.73 -1.15
N LEU A 331 -1.47 1.88 -0.85
CA LEU A 331 -1.67 2.32 0.53
C LEU A 331 -2.64 1.43 1.31
N ILE A 332 -3.78 1.07 0.72
CA ILE A 332 -4.72 0.14 1.37
C ILE A 332 -4.11 -1.27 1.43
N GLY A 333 -3.44 -1.70 0.35
CA GLY A 333 -2.85 -3.02 0.25
C GLY A 333 -1.77 -3.28 1.29
N SER A 334 -0.83 -2.34 1.49
CA SER A 334 0.19 -2.47 2.53
C SER A 334 -0.43 -2.57 3.93
N ASN A 335 -1.49 -1.77 4.20
CA ASN A 335 -2.23 -1.86 5.46
C ASN A 335 -3.11 -3.13 5.62
N ILE A 336 -3.24 -3.96 4.57
CA ILE A 336 -3.79 -5.33 4.64
C ILE A 336 -2.64 -6.34 4.73
N THR A 337 -1.57 -6.14 3.95
CA THR A 337 -0.40 -7.03 3.88
C THR A 337 0.31 -7.11 5.23
N ASP A 338 0.53 -5.97 5.88
CA ASP A 338 1.28 -5.89 7.13
C ASP A 338 0.60 -6.69 8.28
N PRO A 339 -0.69 -6.49 8.59
CA PRO A 339 -1.34 -7.25 9.66
C PRO A 339 -1.62 -8.71 9.30
N LEU A 340 -1.77 -9.06 8.03
CA LEU A 340 -2.13 -10.44 7.65
C LEU A 340 -0.92 -11.27 7.21
N LEU A 341 -0.05 -10.72 6.33
CA LEU A 341 1.09 -11.45 5.79
C LEU A 341 2.34 -11.24 6.64
N SER A 342 2.75 -9.99 6.90
CA SER A 342 4.03 -9.71 7.56
C SER A 342 4.07 -10.29 8.97
N ILE A 343 3.11 -9.92 9.81
CA ILE A 343 3.05 -10.42 11.18
C ILE A 343 2.54 -11.87 11.25
N GLY A 344 1.63 -12.27 10.34
CA GLY A 344 1.15 -13.64 10.25
C GLY A 344 2.28 -14.62 9.97
N LEU A 345 3.17 -14.31 9.01
CA LEU A 345 4.37 -15.11 8.71
C LEU A 345 5.35 -15.13 9.88
N ALA A 346 5.61 -13.98 10.50
CA ALA A 346 6.47 -13.88 11.67
C ALA A 346 5.97 -14.77 12.82
N ALA A 347 4.69 -14.71 13.15
CA ALA A 347 4.08 -15.54 14.20
C ALA A 347 4.09 -17.04 13.86
N LEU A 348 4.01 -17.42 12.58
CA LEU A 348 4.19 -18.81 12.13
C LEU A 348 5.62 -19.32 12.38
N ILE A 349 6.63 -18.51 12.09
CA ILE A 349 8.03 -18.84 12.32
C ILE A 349 8.27 -19.03 13.82
N HIS A 350 7.92 -18.05 14.62
CA HIS A 350 8.01 -18.12 16.08
C HIS A 350 6.88 -17.31 16.72
N PRO A 351 6.21 -17.87 17.79
CA PRO A 351 5.23 -17.11 18.55
C PRO A 351 5.83 -15.78 19.06
N LEU A 352 5.08 -14.70 18.89
CA LEU A 352 5.52 -13.37 19.29
C LEU A 352 4.83 -12.99 20.61
N ALA A 353 5.62 -12.56 21.59
CA ALA A 353 5.11 -12.09 22.87
C ALA A 353 5.60 -10.67 23.11
N LEU A 354 4.79 -9.83 23.73
CA LEU A 354 5.18 -8.49 24.18
C LEU A 354 5.71 -8.51 25.59
N THR A 355 6.65 -7.61 25.90
CA THR A 355 6.97 -7.23 27.27
C THR A 355 5.78 -6.47 27.88
N ASP A 356 5.67 -6.44 29.21
CA ASP A 356 4.55 -5.75 29.88
C ASP A 356 4.56 -4.23 29.56
N ALA A 357 5.73 -3.62 29.48
CA ALA A 357 5.88 -2.21 29.12
C ALA A 357 5.43 -1.94 27.67
N SER A 358 5.88 -2.76 26.72
CA SER A 358 5.48 -2.63 25.31
C SER A 358 4.02 -2.99 25.08
N TYR A 359 3.47 -3.94 25.86
CA TYR A 359 2.05 -4.26 25.82
C TYR A 359 1.21 -3.05 26.24
N ALA A 360 1.55 -2.39 27.36
CA ALA A 360 0.85 -1.20 27.83
C ALA A 360 0.90 -0.07 26.77
N LEU A 361 2.09 0.25 26.26
CA LEU A 361 2.28 1.26 25.22
C LEU A 361 1.45 0.93 23.95
N THR A 362 1.52 -0.31 23.50
CA THR A 362 0.80 -0.77 22.31
C THR A 362 -0.69 -0.70 22.53
N ALA A 363 -1.21 -1.24 23.64
CA ALA A 363 -2.64 -1.32 23.94
C ALA A 363 -3.28 0.05 24.18
N TYR A 364 -2.60 0.97 24.89
CA TYR A 364 -3.21 2.23 25.31
C TYR A 364 -2.89 3.42 24.41
N ILE A 365 -1.82 3.35 23.60
CA ILE A 365 -1.43 4.48 22.75
C ILE A 365 -1.43 4.09 21.27
N ILE A 366 -0.69 3.04 20.88
CA ILE A 366 -0.47 2.75 19.45
C ILE A 366 -1.74 2.21 18.79
N ILE A 367 -2.40 1.23 19.37
CA ILE A 367 -3.64 0.65 18.84
C ILE A 367 -4.76 1.69 18.74
N PRO A 368 -5.09 2.46 19.80
CA PRO A 368 -6.10 3.51 19.69
C PRO A 368 -5.76 4.55 18.61
N ALA A 369 -4.50 4.99 18.52
CA ALA A 369 -4.07 5.91 17.48
C ALA A 369 -4.23 5.31 16.07
N THR A 370 -3.93 4.03 15.89
CA THR A 370 -4.08 3.30 14.62
C THR A 370 -5.57 3.23 14.22
N PHE A 371 -6.47 2.89 15.15
CA PHE A 371 -7.90 2.86 14.87
C PHE A 371 -8.47 4.25 14.58
N VAL A 372 -8.06 5.26 15.33
CA VAL A 372 -8.46 6.66 15.09
C VAL A 372 -7.97 7.11 13.72
N GLY A 373 -6.69 6.91 13.41
CA GLY A 373 -6.10 7.28 12.11
C GLY A 373 -6.79 6.56 10.95
N THR A 374 -7.00 5.24 11.06
CA THR A 374 -7.69 4.45 10.04
C THR A 374 -9.15 4.86 9.91
N GLY A 375 -9.86 5.06 11.02
CA GLY A 375 -11.25 5.51 11.03
C GLY A 375 -11.41 6.88 10.37
N VAL A 376 -10.57 7.85 10.73
CA VAL A 376 -10.56 9.19 10.11
C VAL A 376 -10.30 9.08 8.61
N ALA A 377 -9.30 8.32 8.19
CA ALA A 377 -8.98 8.13 6.77
C ALA A 377 -10.17 7.52 6.01
N LEU A 378 -10.80 6.45 6.53
CA LEU A 378 -11.96 5.81 5.91
C LEU A 378 -13.19 6.72 5.84
N LEU A 379 -13.43 7.54 6.87
CA LEU A 379 -14.51 8.54 6.88
C LEU A 379 -14.26 9.61 5.81
N MET A 380 -13.03 10.09 5.68
CA MET A 380 -12.66 11.05 4.64
C MET A 380 -12.73 10.44 3.24
N MET A 381 -12.30 9.18 3.05
CA MET A 381 -12.50 8.44 1.79
C MET A 381 -13.97 8.33 1.39
N ARG A 382 -14.88 8.24 2.37
CA ARG A 382 -16.32 8.16 2.13
C ARG A 382 -16.93 9.53 1.77
N SER A 383 -16.31 10.61 2.19
CA SER A 383 -16.75 11.99 1.89
C SER A 383 -16.50 12.28 0.41
N GLU A 384 -17.55 12.30 -0.40
CA GLU A 384 -17.51 12.58 -1.84
C GLU A 384 -16.64 11.62 -2.70
N TYR A 385 -16.01 10.61 -2.10
CA TYR A 385 -15.07 9.66 -2.74
C TYR A 385 -13.87 10.33 -3.45
N GLU A 386 -13.57 11.56 -3.05
CA GLU A 386 -12.42 12.33 -3.51
C GLU A 386 -11.82 13.08 -2.32
N PHE A 387 -10.57 12.79 -2.01
CA PHE A 387 -9.89 13.49 -0.93
C PHE A 387 -9.64 14.96 -1.28
N LYS A 388 -10.02 15.83 -0.37
CA LYS A 388 -9.67 17.25 -0.40
C LYS A 388 -8.28 17.45 0.20
N ARG A 389 -7.53 18.42 -0.30
CA ARG A 389 -6.15 18.67 0.18
C ARG A 389 -6.06 18.92 1.68
N TRP A 390 -7.05 19.60 2.26
CA TRP A 390 -7.09 19.85 3.71
C TRP A 390 -7.26 18.56 4.52
N GLU A 391 -7.92 17.54 3.99
CA GLU A 391 -8.05 16.23 4.63
C GLU A 391 -6.70 15.53 4.75
N GLY A 392 -5.82 15.72 3.75
CA GLY A 392 -4.43 15.28 3.84
C GLY A 392 -3.68 15.96 4.99
N VAL A 393 -3.89 17.26 5.18
CA VAL A 393 -3.29 17.99 6.32
C VAL A 393 -3.83 17.46 7.66
N VAL A 394 -5.13 17.16 7.76
CA VAL A 394 -5.71 16.59 8.98
C VAL A 394 -5.08 15.21 9.29
N LEU A 395 -4.90 14.36 8.28
CA LEU A 395 -4.23 13.06 8.49
C LEU A 395 -2.79 13.23 8.99
N ILE A 396 -2.03 14.18 8.42
CA ILE A 396 -0.68 14.50 8.92
C ILE A 396 -0.75 14.98 10.38
N MET A 397 -1.73 15.81 10.74
CA MET A 397 -1.90 16.28 12.11
C MET A 397 -2.25 15.16 13.08
N VAL A 398 -3.03 14.15 12.66
CA VAL A 398 -3.30 12.94 13.46
C VAL A 398 -1.99 12.24 13.81
N TYR A 399 -1.07 12.11 12.84
CA TYR A 399 0.25 11.53 13.09
C TYR A 399 1.09 12.37 14.05
N VAL A 400 1.10 13.71 13.88
CA VAL A 400 1.82 14.63 14.79
C VAL A 400 1.28 14.52 16.23
N VAL A 401 -0.03 14.45 16.40
CA VAL A 401 -0.65 14.27 17.72
C VAL A 401 -0.23 12.93 18.34
N PHE A 402 -0.17 11.85 17.54
CA PHE A 402 0.37 10.57 17.99
C PHE A 402 1.83 10.69 18.47
N LEU A 403 2.70 11.38 17.72
CA LEU A 403 4.09 11.58 18.11
C LEU A 403 4.22 12.37 19.42
N ILE A 404 3.37 13.38 19.62
CA ILE A 404 3.31 14.15 20.86
C ILE A 404 2.86 13.25 22.04
N ALA A 405 1.83 12.44 21.84
CA ALA A 405 1.36 11.49 22.86
C ALA A 405 2.45 10.47 23.22
N LEU A 406 3.15 9.93 22.22
CA LEU A 406 4.27 9.02 22.43
C LEU A 406 5.45 9.66 23.19
N ALA A 407 5.76 10.93 22.91
CA ALA A 407 6.78 11.69 23.61
C ALA A 407 6.37 12.01 25.06
N ALA A 408 5.10 12.35 25.28
CA ALA A 408 4.58 12.66 26.61
C ALA A 408 4.56 11.44 27.54
N GLU A 409 4.23 10.25 27.01
CA GLU A 409 4.32 8.99 27.77
C GLU A 409 5.74 8.71 28.21
N ARG A 410 6.74 8.86 27.33
CA ARG A 410 8.17 8.64 27.65
C ARG A 410 8.72 9.62 28.69
N THR A 411 8.17 10.81 28.79
CA THR A 411 8.56 11.80 29.80
C THR A 411 7.85 11.64 31.13
N GLY A 412 6.97 10.63 31.26
CA GLY A 412 6.17 10.39 32.47
C GLY A 412 5.08 11.43 32.72
N ILE A 413 4.70 12.21 31.69
CA ILE A 413 3.64 13.22 31.80
C ILE A 413 2.23 12.58 31.73
N LEU A 414 2.13 11.40 31.12
CA LEU A 414 0.85 10.68 30.93
C LEU A 414 0.67 9.48 31.86
N VAL A 415 1.57 9.25 32.83
CA VAL A 415 1.42 8.22 33.85
C VAL A 415 1.28 8.85 35.22
#